data_45858e0abba86c3eece2e8184df3108e
#
_entry.id   45858e0abba86c3eece2e8184df3108e
#
_cell.length_a   1.000
_cell.length_b   1.000
_cell.length_c   1.000
_cell.angle_alpha   90.00
_cell.angle_beta   90.00
_cell.angle_gamma   90.00
#
_symmetry.space_group_name_H-M   'P 1'
#
loop_
_entity.id
_entity.type
_entity.pdbx_description
1 polymer ?
#
loop_
_entity_poly.entity_id
_entity_poly.type
_entity_poly.pdbx_seq_one_letter_code
_entity_poly.pdbx_strand_id
1 'polypeptide(L)'
;FILFNPNLITAENDEKIRIGLLAPFTGEHKNLGESLLLSTQLSLNEINDKKIIIIPRDSGTNDKVKLNSAIKEIISSGAKIIIGPVTHSSSSELEKYKNTIFISLSNKEPRISNNVIHIGISLDSQLKAIEQFLIKQKIKKTLILYPKNKYENFIDKKIKSLKLKNIQIFKYDSDPRILTGEIEK
;
A
#
# COMPACT_ATOMS: atom_id res chain seq x y z
N PHE A 1 -22.80 -15.35 61.83
CA PHE A 1 -22.59 -14.23 60.87
C PHE A 1 -21.56 -14.70 59.85
N ILE A 2 -22.03 -15.12 58.67
CA ILE A 2 -21.17 -15.49 57.54
C ILE A 2 -21.05 -14.23 56.71
N LEU A 3 -19.86 -13.63 56.71
CA LEU A 3 -19.50 -12.53 55.80
C LEU A 3 -19.31 -13.11 54.39
N PHE A 4 -20.30 -12.96 53.56
CA PHE A 4 -20.15 -13.16 52.11
C PHE A 4 -19.24 -12.04 51.56
N ASN A 5 -18.05 -12.40 51.17
CA ASN A 5 -17.16 -11.51 50.42
C ASN A 5 -17.47 -11.72 48.91
N PRO A 6 -18.19 -10.81 48.24
CA PRO A 6 -18.35 -10.91 46.82
C PRO A 6 -17.01 -10.53 46.21
N ASN A 7 -16.20 -11.52 45.85
CA ASN A 7 -15.14 -11.29 44.87
C ASN A 7 -15.82 -10.75 43.62
N LEU A 8 -15.69 -9.45 43.42
CA LEU A 8 -15.96 -8.79 42.15
C LEU A 8 -15.03 -9.44 41.13
N ILE A 9 -15.53 -10.46 40.44
CA ILE A 9 -14.95 -10.94 39.19
C ILE A 9 -15.14 -9.77 38.24
N THR A 10 -14.13 -8.91 38.16
CA THR A 10 -14.00 -7.99 37.04
C THR A 10 -13.86 -8.88 35.81
N ALA A 11 -14.95 -9.06 35.06
CA ALA A 11 -14.89 -9.63 33.74
C ALA A 11 -13.90 -8.74 32.95
N GLU A 12 -12.69 -9.27 32.75
CA GLU A 12 -11.72 -8.64 31.89
C GLU A 12 -12.42 -8.52 30.53
N ASN A 13 -12.69 -7.29 30.14
CA ASN A 13 -13.40 -7.01 28.88
C ASN A 13 -12.45 -7.43 27.76
N ASP A 14 -12.56 -8.69 27.34
CA ASP A 14 -11.70 -9.33 26.34
C ASP A 14 -12.15 -8.88 24.93
N GLU A 15 -12.21 -7.53 24.77
CA GLU A 15 -12.64 -6.92 23.54
C GLU A 15 -11.57 -7.17 22.45
N LYS A 16 -11.94 -8.03 21.51
CA LYS A 16 -11.05 -8.42 20.41
C LYS A 16 -10.92 -7.28 19.41
N ILE A 17 -9.69 -6.95 19.08
CA ILE A 17 -9.34 -5.95 18.06
C ILE A 17 -9.40 -6.63 16.69
N ARG A 18 -10.42 -6.29 15.90
CA ARG A 18 -10.59 -6.83 14.54
C ARG A 18 -9.99 -5.89 13.51
N ILE A 19 -9.05 -6.40 12.72
CA ILE A 19 -8.38 -5.67 11.64
C ILE A 19 -8.66 -6.39 10.33
N GLY A 20 -9.22 -5.68 9.35
CA GLY A 20 -9.39 -6.20 8.01
C GLY A 20 -8.06 -6.27 7.26
N LEU A 21 -7.86 -7.33 6.47
CA LEU A 21 -6.78 -7.41 5.50
C LEU A 21 -7.39 -7.53 4.10
N LEU A 22 -7.26 -6.46 3.33
CA LEU A 22 -7.85 -6.34 2.00
C LEU A 22 -6.76 -6.46 0.94
N ALA A 23 -6.62 -7.66 0.37
CA ALA A 23 -5.54 -7.97 -0.56
C ALA A 23 -6.04 -8.81 -1.74
N PRO A 24 -5.35 -8.81 -2.89
CA PRO A 24 -5.72 -9.60 -4.06
C PRO A 24 -5.33 -11.07 -3.81
N PHE A 25 -6.27 -11.91 -3.40
CA PHE A 25 -6.06 -13.36 -3.23
C PHE A 25 -6.40 -14.16 -4.48
N THR A 26 -6.89 -13.49 -5.53
CA THR A 26 -7.16 -14.09 -6.85
C THR A 26 -6.64 -13.19 -7.97
N GLY A 27 -6.48 -13.77 -9.17
CA GLY A 27 -6.03 -13.06 -10.36
C GLY A 27 -4.51 -12.86 -10.43
N GLU A 28 -4.07 -11.94 -11.27
CA GLU A 28 -2.67 -11.68 -11.61
C GLU A 28 -1.78 -11.39 -10.39
N HIS A 29 -2.33 -10.75 -9.37
CA HIS A 29 -1.58 -10.32 -8.18
C HIS A 29 -1.78 -11.22 -6.96
N LYS A 30 -2.24 -12.46 -7.16
CA LYS A 30 -2.48 -13.43 -6.07
C LYS A 30 -1.26 -13.63 -5.17
N ASN A 31 -0.09 -13.80 -5.74
CA ASN A 31 1.14 -14.02 -4.98
C ASN A 31 1.48 -12.84 -4.05
N LEU A 32 1.14 -11.61 -4.46
CA LEU A 32 1.30 -10.42 -3.62
C LEU A 32 0.35 -10.45 -2.43
N GLY A 33 -0.90 -10.85 -2.64
CA GLY A 33 -1.88 -11.01 -1.58
C GLY A 33 -1.48 -12.09 -0.56
N GLU A 34 -1.02 -13.23 -1.04
CA GLU A 34 -0.52 -14.33 -0.18
C GLU A 34 0.71 -13.92 0.62
N SER A 35 1.66 -13.20 0.00
CA SER A 35 2.83 -12.67 0.69
C SER A 35 2.45 -11.67 1.79
N LEU A 36 1.47 -10.82 1.54
CA LEU A 36 0.97 -9.87 2.52
C LEU A 36 0.29 -10.58 3.70
N LEU A 37 -0.52 -11.62 3.43
CA LEU A 37 -1.13 -12.42 4.48
C LEU A 37 -0.08 -13.10 5.35
N LEU A 38 0.93 -13.72 4.74
CA LEU A 38 2.03 -14.35 5.46
C LEU A 38 2.80 -13.34 6.32
N SER A 39 3.14 -12.19 5.76
CA SER A 39 3.82 -11.12 6.50
C SER A 39 2.99 -10.64 7.70
N THR A 40 1.67 -10.52 7.52
CA THR A 40 0.75 -10.15 8.60
C THR A 40 0.73 -11.22 9.69
N GLN A 41 0.70 -12.50 9.33
CA GLN A 41 0.74 -13.63 10.30
C GLN A 41 2.06 -13.64 11.07
N LEU A 42 3.20 -13.44 10.41
CA LEU A 42 4.50 -13.34 11.06
C LEU A 42 4.54 -12.19 12.06
N SER A 43 4.05 -11.01 11.68
CA SER A 43 3.97 -9.85 12.57
C SER A 43 3.07 -10.12 13.78
N LEU A 44 1.93 -10.81 13.60
CA LEU A 44 1.07 -11.18 14.71
C LEU A 44 1.75 -12.14 15.68
N ASN A 45 2.51 -13.10 15.16
CA ASN A 45 3.27 -14.03 16.00
C ASN A 45 4.33 -13.30 16.82
N GLU A 46 4.98 -12.28 16.24
CA GLU A 46 5.96 -11.44 16.93
C GLU A 46 5.31 -10.56 18.01
N ILE A 47 4.18 -9.93 17.69
CA ILE A 47 3.40 -9.11 18.65
C ILE A 47 2.86 -9.98 19.79
N ASN A 48 2.49 -11.24 19.50
CA ASN A 48 1.98 -12.23 20.44
C ASN A 48 0.77 -11.74 21.29
N ASP A 49 -0.07 -10.89 20.71
CA ASP A 49 -1.32 -10.42 21.35
C ASP A 49 -2.52 -11.21 20.79
N LYS A 50 -3.09 -12.09 21.62
CA LYS A 50 -4.24 -12.93 21.28
C LYS A 50 -5.54 -12.14 21.07
N LYS A 51 -5.56 -10.86 21.43
CA LYS A 51 -6.72 -9.98 21.23
C LYS A 51 -6.85 -9.50 19.78
N ILE A 52 -5.76 -9.52 19.00
CA ILE A 52 -5.76 -9.09 17.61
C ILE A 52 -6.23 -10.23 16.69
N ILE A 53 -7.26 -9.93 15.91
CA ILE A 53 -7.81 -10.87 14.90
C ILE A 53 -7.71 -10.21 13.53
N ILE A 54 -7.06 -10.88 12.58
CA ILE A 54 -7.02 -10.47 11.18
C ILE A 54 -8.17 -11.13 10.42
N ILE A 55 -8.87 -10.33 9.63
CA ILE A 55 -9.99 -10.75 8.78
C ILE A 55 -9.58 -10.54 7.32
N PRO A 56 -9.01 -11.57 6.65
CA PRO A 56 -8.60 -11.46 5.25
C PRO A 56 -9.82 -11.51 4.33
N ARG A 57 -9.82 -10.65 3.30
CA ARG A 57 -10.80 -10.66 2.20
C ARG A 57 -10.12 -10.32 0.88
N ASP A 58 -10.61 -10.97 -0.16
CA ASP A 58 -10.08 -10.79 -1.51
C ASP A 58 -10.60 -9.50 -2.14
N SER A 59 -9.68 -8.57 -2.39
CA SER A 59 -9.99 -7.32 -3.09
C SER A 59 -10.17 -7.48 -4.59
N GLY A 60 -9.77 -8.62 -5.15
CA GLY A 60 -9.56 -8.76 -6.59
C GLY A 60 -8.49 -7.80 -7.13
N THR A 61 -8.30 -7.84 -8.44
CA THR A 61 -7.38 -6.93 -9.15
C THR A 61 -8.20 -5.95 -9.98
N ASN A 62 -8.27 -4.67 -9.57
CA ASN A 62 -9.03 -3.60 -10.23
C ASN A 62 -10.55 -3.89 -10.39
N ASP A 63 -11.12 -4.78 -9.59
CA ASP A 63 -12.53 -5.11 -9.55
C ASP A 63 -13.23 -4.31 -8.43
N LYS A 64 -13.97 -3.27 -8.80
CA LYS A 64 -14.66 -2.41 -7.84
C LYS A 64 -15.81 -3.11 -7.11
N VAL A 65 -16.48 -4.03 -7.77
CA VAL A 65 -17.61 -4.76 -7.17
C VAL A 65 -17.09 -5.66 -6.08
N LYS A 66 -16.07 -6.44 -6.40
CA LYS A 66 -15.42 -7.35 -5.46
C LYS A 66 -14.78 -6.59 -4.29
N LEU A 67 -14.09 -5.49 -4.57
CA LEU A 67 -13.54 -4.60 -3.56
C LEU A 67 -14.60 -4.14 -2.56
N ASN A 68 -15.70 -3.59 -3.06
CA ASN A 68 -16.77 -3.06 -2.19
C ASN A 68 -17.48 -4.17 -1.39
N SER A 69 -17.66 -5.36 -1.97
CA SER A 69 -18.21 -6.53 -1.24
C SER A 69 -17.28 -6.94 -0.10
N ALA A 70 -16.00 -7.07 -0.38
CA ALA A 70 -14.97 -7.43 0.60
C ALA A 70 -14.90 -6.41 1.76
N ILE A 71 -14.95 -5.10 1.46
CA ILE A 71 -14.97 -4.05 2.48
C ILE A 71 -16.21 -4.18 3.37
N LYS A 72 -17.38 -4.38 2.79
CA LYS A 72 -18.63 -4.54 3.56
C LYS A 72 -18.57 -5.76 4.49
N GLU A 73 -18.03 -6.87 4.03
CA GLU A 73 -17.88 -8.09 4.83
C GLU A 73 -16.93 -7.86 6.02
N ILE A 74 -15.79 -7.17 5.79
CA ILE A 74 -14.85 -6.81 6.86
C ILE A 74 -15.53 -5.91 7.90
N ILE A 75 -16.24 -4.89 7.46
CA ILE A 75 -16.96 -3.96 8.36
C ILE A 75 -18.05 -4.69 9.13
N SER A 76 -18.82 -5.56 8.49
CA SER A 76 -19.85 -6.37 9.14
C SER A 76 -19.29 -7.32 10.21
N SER A 77 -18.03 -7.70 10.08
CA SER A 77 -17.32 -8.48 11.09
C SER A 77 -16.84 -7.64 12.27
N GLY A 78 -17.12 -6.33 12.30
CA GLY A 78 -16.79 -5.40 13.39
C GLY A 78 -15.40 -4.76 13.28
N ALA A 79 -14.68 -4.91 12.16
CA ALA A 79 -13.41 -4.22 11.95
C ALA A 79 -13.65 -2.75 11.62
N LYS A 80 -12.87 -1.87 12.27
CA LYS A 80 -12.83 -0.43 12.01
C LYS A 80 -11.55 0.02 11.31
N ILE A 81 -10.55 -0.84 11.25
CA ILE A 81 -9.27 -0.59 10.58
C ILE A 81 -9.09 -1.67 9.51
N ILE A 82 -8.73 -1.27 8.31
CA ILE A 82 -8.48 -2.16 7.17
C ILE A 82 -7.10 -1.86 6.60
N ILE A 83 -6.23 -2.86 6.58
CA ILE A 83 -4.94 -2.82 5.89
C ILE A 83 -5.18 -3.20 4.43
N GLY A 84 -4.77 -2.36 3.51
CA GLY A 84 -5.05 -2.46 2.07
C GLY A 84 -6.04 -1.38 1.59
N PRO A 85 -6.41 -1.44 0.33
CA PRO A 85 -5.94 -2.35 -0.71
C PRO A 85 -4.51 -2.07 -1.20
N VAL A 86 -3.95 -3.04 -1.93
CA VAL A 86 -2.60 -2.91 -2.52
C VAL A 86 -2.65 -2.35 -3.94
N THR A 87 -3.56 -2.87 -4.75
CA THR A 87 -3.56 -2.66 -6.22
C THR A 87 -4.60 -1.66 -6.71
N HIS A 88 -5.52 -1.22 -5.85
CA HIS A 88 -6.62 -0.36 -6.28
C HIS A 88 -6.23 1.10 -6.44
N SER A 89 -6.71 1.67 -7.53
CA SER A 89 -6.29 2.97 -8.00
C SER A 89 -7.08 4.15 -7.44
N SER A 90 -8.19 3.90 -6.75
CA SER A 90 -9.11 4.96 -6.38
C SER A 90 -9.34 5.01 -4.87
N SER A 91 -8.68 5.96 -4.21
CA SER A 91 -8.99 6.29 -2.82
C SER A 91 -10.42 6.77 -2.63
N SER A 92 -11.05 7.34 -3.68
CA SER A 92 -12.43 7.81 -3.61
C SER A 92 -13.46 6.69 -3.31
N GLU A 93 -13.16 5.45 -3.64
CA GLU A 93 -14.00 4.31 -3.24
C GLU A 93 -13.92 4.05 -1.74
N LEU A 94 -12.74 4.23 -1.15
CA LEU A 94 -12.50 4.00 0.29
C LEU A 94 -13.08 5.14 1.13
N GLU A 95 -13.04 6.36 0.63
CA GLU A 95 -13.54 7.57 1.30
C GLU A 95 -15.03 7.52 1.63
N LYS A 96 -15.79 6.67 0.93
CA LYS A 96 -17.21 6.46 1.19
C LYS A 96 -17.49 5.83 2.56
N TYR A 97 -16.53 5.10 3.10
CA TYR A 97 -16.65 4.37 4.37
C TYR A 97 -16.10 5.20 5.55
N LYS A 98 -16.76 6.32 5.84
CA LYS A 98 -16.29 7.36 6.77
C LYS A 98 -15.93 6.87 8.18
N ASN A 99 -16.53 5.79 8.64
CA ASN A 99 -16.30 5.22 9.98
C ASN A 99 -15.22 4.11 9.99
N THR A 100 -14.50 3.95 8.89
CA THR A 100 -13.46 2.94 8.72
C THR A 100 -12.16 3.60 8.29
N ILE A 101 -11.07 3.31 8.97
CA ILE A 101 -9.73 3.78 8.62
C ILE A 101 -9.08 2.75 7.68
N PHE A 102 -8.61 3.23 6.56
CA PHE A 102 -7.86 2.41 5.61
C PHE A 102 -6.38 2.75 5.66
N ILE A 103 -5.53 1.73 5.78
CA ILE A 103 -4.09 1.83 5.60
C ILE A 103 -3.77 1.29 4.21
N SER A 104 -3.83 2.18 3.21
CA SER A 104 -3.63 1.81 1.81
C SER A 104 -2.16 1.55 1.51
N LEU A 105 -1.89 0.40 0.90
CA LEU A 105 -0.55 -0.01 0.46
C LEU A 105 -0.31 0.36 -1.01
N SER A 106 -1.25 1.04 -1.65
CA SER A 106 -1.14 1.46 -3.04
C SER A 106 0.03 2.43 -3.24
N ASN A 107 0.80 2.19 -4.30
CA ASN A 107 1.88 3.07 -4.74
C ASN A 107 1.41 4.26 -5.59
N LYS A 108 0.11 4.43 -5.77
CA LYS A 108 -0.43 5.59 -6.49
C LYS A 108 -0.36 6.85 -5.63
N GLU A 109 -0.40 8.01 -6.30
CA GLU A 109 -0.34 9.28 -5.59
C GLU A 109 -1.47 9.41 -4.58
N PRO A 110 -1.13 9.70 -3.31
CA PRO A 110 -2.13 9.87 -2.29
C PRO A 110 -2.96 11.13 -2.56
N ARG A 111 -4.27 11.02 -2.35
CA ARG A 111 -5.14 12.18 -2.12
C ARG A 111 -5.24 12.40 -0.62
N ILE A 112 -5.38 13.66 -0.23
CA ILE A 112 -5.69 13.98 1.17
C ILE A 112 -7.09 13.45 1.46
N SER A 113 -7.19 12.58 2.45
CA SER A 113 -8.45 11.97 2.90
C SER A 113 -8.44 11.86 4.42
N ASN A 114 -9.62 11.95 5.02
CA ASN A 114 -9.76 11.89 6.48
C ASN A 114 -9.70 10.44 7.02
N ASN A 115 -9.90 9.46 6.17
CA ASN A 115 -10.00 8.05 6.56
C ASN A 115 -9.10 7.10 5.76
N VAL A 116 -8.25 7.62 4.89
CA VAL A 116 -7.31 6.81 4.11
C VAL A 116 -5.88 7.30 4.36
N ILE A 117 -5.08 6.46 5.00
CA ILE A 117 -3.65 6.68 5.24
C ILE A 117 -2.89 5.91 4.15
N HIS A 118 -2.10 6.61 3.36
CA HIS A 118 -1.28 6.00 2.31
C HIS A 118 0.12 5.74 2.82
N ILE A 119 0.52 4.46 2.86
CA ILE A 119 1.88 4.04 3.25
C ILE A 119 2.64 3.38 2.09
N GLY A 120 2.00 3.22 0.93
CA GLY A 120 2.66 2.73 -0.28
C GLY A 120 3.73 3.70 -0.77
N ILE A 121 4.83 3.15 -1.30
CA ILE A 121 5.94 3.95 -1.84
C ILE A 121 5.57 4.43 -3.23
N SER A 122 5.23 5.71 -3.36
CA SER A 122 4.91 6.33 -4.65
C SER A 122 6.16 6.69 -5.46
N LEU A 123 6.02 6.85 -6.79
CA LEU A 123 7.11 7.32 -7.64
C LEU A 123 7.63 8.70 -7.16
N ASP A 124 6.74 9.58 -6.74
CA ASP A 124 7.10 10.91 -6.23
C ASP A 124 7.98 10.82 -4.99
N SER A 125 7.63 9.95 -4.02
CA SER A 125 8.44 9.75 -2.81
C SER A 125 9.80 9.14 -3.13
N GLN A 126 9.88 8.20 -4.06
CA GLN A 126 11.13 7.61 -4.51
C GLN A 126 12.03 8.65 -5.18
N LEU A 127 11.49 9.41 -6.13
CA LEU A 127 12.25 10.45 -6.83
C LEU A 127 12.74 11.54 -5.88
N LYS A 128 11.93 11.96 -4.92
CA LYS A 128 12.36 12.91 -3.88
C LYS A 128 13.49 12.37 -3.00
N ALA A 129 13.43 11.11 -2.61
CA ALA A 129 14.49 10.48 -1.83
C ALA A 129 15.81 10.42 -2.64
N ILE A 130 15.73 10.04 -3.92
CA ILE A 130 16.88 10.04 -4.83
C ILE A 130 17.42 11.47 -5.01
N GLU A 131 16.55 12.45 -5.23
CA GLU A 131 16.94 13.86 -5.35
C GLU A 131 17.73 14.33 -4.13
N GLN A 132 17.20 14.09 -2.93
CA GLN A 132 17.88 14.47 -1.67
C GLN A 132 19.24 13.79 -1.54
N PHE A 133 19.32 12.50 -1.88
CA PHE A 133 20.58 11.78 -1.89
C PHE A 133 21.59 12.39 -2.85
N LEU A 134 21.21 12.65 -4.09
CA LEU A 134 22.11 13.23 -5.11
C LEU A 134 22.60 14.62 -4.73
N ILE A 135 21.73 15.45 -4.16
CA ILE A 135 22.10 16.78 -3.65
C ILE A 135 23.10 16.66 -2.50
N LYS A 136 22.83 15.78 -1.53
CA LYS A 136 23.72 15.53 -0.37
C LYS A 136 25.10 15.04 -0.81
N GLN A 137 25.14 14.16 -1.81
CA GLN A 137 26.40 13.64 -2.38
C GLN A 137 27.08 14.59 -3.38
N LYS A 138 26.48 15.78 -3.63
CA LYS A 138 26.99 16.78 -4.58
C LYS A 138 27.18 16.23 -6.00
N ILE A 139 26.32 15.30 -6.43
CA ILE A 139 26.36 14.71 -7.78
C ILE A 139 26.01 15.79 -8.80
N LYS A 140 26.89 16.00 -9.77
CA LYS A 140 26.75 17.08 -10.77
C LYS A 140 26.02 16.68 -12.05
N LYS A 141 26.03 15.39 -12.39
CA LYS A 141 25.39 14.85 -13.60
C LYS A 141 24.60 13.61 -13.23
N THR A 142 23.39 13.47 -13.74
CA THR A 142 22.52 12.32 -13.48
C THR A 142 21.92 11.84 -14.78
N LEU A 143 22.05 10.55 -15.05
CA LEU A 143 21.36 9.88 -16.15
C LEU A 143 20.16 9.13 -15.58
N ILE A 144 18.98 9.39 -16.10
CA ILE A 144 17.74 8.68 -15.75
C ILE A 144 17.33 7.81 -16.92
N LEU A 145 17.21 6.50 -16.67
CA LEU A 145 16.78 5.53 -17.65
C LEU A 145 15.40 4.99 -17.27
N TYR A 146 14.50 4.94 -18.25
CA TYR A 146 13.21 4.29 -18.05
C TYR A 146 12.63 3.79 -19.39
N PRO A 147 11.76 2.73 -19.36
CA PRO A 147 11.21 2.15 -20.55
C PRO A 147 10.14 3.04 -21.19
N LYS A 148 10.10 3.05 -22.52
CA LYS A 148 8.99 3.61 -23.32
C LYS A 148 7.73 2.78 -23.08
N ASN A 149 6.75 3.33 -22.37
CA ASN A 149 5.48 2.67 -22.09
C ASN A 149 4.35 3.69 -21.84
N LYS A 150 3.16 3.20 -21.53
CA LYS A 150 1.98 4.05 -21.26
C LYS A 150 2.14 5.06 -20.11
N TYR A 151 3.16 4.91 -19.27
CA TYR A 151 3.43 5.81 -18.14
C TYR A 151 4.50 6.85 -18.46
N GLU A 152 5.05 6.86 -19.67
CA GLU A 152 6.14 7.76 -20.08
C GLU A 152 5.85 9.22 -19.76
N ASN A 153 4.70 9.74 -20.19
CA ASN A 153 4.31 11.12 -19.94
C ASN A 153 4.18 11.46 -18.44
N PHE A 154 3.74 10.49 -17.64
CA PHE A 154 3.64 10.65 -16.20
C PHE A 154 5.04 10.72 -15.56
N ILE A 155 5.94 9.84 -15.96
CA ILE A 155 7.33 9.82 -15.50
C ILE A 155 8.05 11.11 -15.88
N ASP A 156 7.92 11.56 -17.14
CA ASP A 156 8.49 12.81 -17.63
C ASP A 156 8.08 14.00 -16.78
N LYS A 157 6.77 14.11 -16.49
CA LYS A 157 6.25 15.18 -15.65
C LYS A 157 6.88 15.18 -14.25
N LYS A 158 7.09 13.99 -13.68
CA LYS A 158 7.70 13.84 -12.36
C LYS A 158 9.19 14.19 -12.37
N ILE A 159 9.93 13.73 -13.37
CA ILE A 159 11.35 14.06 -13.53
C ILE A 159 11.54 15.57 -13.70
N LYS A 160 10.68 16.23 -14.51
CA LYS A 160 10.73 17.70 -14.69
C LYS A 160 10.48 18.49 -13.40
N SER A 161 9.81 17.90 -12.42
CA SER A 161 9.58 18.55 -11.11
C SER A 161 10.77 18.45 -10.15
N LEU A 162 11.81 17.65 -10.47
CA LEU A 162 13.01 17.52 -9.66
C LEU A 162 13.86 18.80 -9.73
N LYS A 163 14.48 19.15 -8.61
CA LYS A 163 15.39 20.29 -8.49
C LYS A 163 16.83 19.96 -8.87
N LEU A 164 17.04 18.89 -9.63
CA LEU A 164 18.36 18.46 -10.08
C LEU A 164 18.78 19.25 -11.32
N LYS A 165 20.08 19.61 -11.35
CA LYS A 165 20.72 20.23 -12.51
C LYS A 165 21.40 19.14 -13.36
N ASN A 166 21.47 19.38 -14.69
CA ASN A 166 22.16 18.50 -15.63
C ASN A 166 21.65 17.04 -15.61
N ILE A 167 20.33 16.90 -15.76
CA ILE A 167 19.68 15.59 -15.96
C ILE A 167 19.73 15.26 -17.45
N GLN A 168 20.25 14.08 -17.76
CA GLN A 168 20.07 13.44 -19.07
C GLN A 168 19.02 12.35 -18.93
N ILE A 169 18.14 12.24 -19.92
CA ILE A 169 17.07 11.25 -19.94
C ILE A 169 17.32 10.32 -21.11
N PHE A 170 17.37 9.02 -20.84
CA PHE A 170 17.42 7.99 -21.86
C PHE A 170 16.18 7.10 -21.74
N LYS A 171 15.39 7.06 -22.80
CA LYS A 171 14.18 6.24 -22.90
C LYS A 171 14.49 5.05 -23.78
N TYR A 172 14.36 3.85 -23.21
CA TYR A 172 14.69 2.63 -23.93
C TYR A 172 13.44 1.81 -24.27
N ASP A 173 13.54 1.01 -25.32
CA ASP A 173 12.54 0.01 -25.62
C ASP A 173 12.74 -1.23 -24.73
N SER A 174 11.66 -1.80 -24.19
CA SER A 174 11.75 -2.99 -23.35
C SER A 174 11.95 -4.29 -24.15
N ASP A 175 11.85 -4.26 -25.48
CA ASP A 175 12.26 -5.38 -26.34
C ASP A 175 13.80 -5.47 -26.35
N PRO A 176 14.41 -6.58 -25.88
CA PRO A 176 15.86 -6.71 -25.79
C PRO A 176 16.58 -6.53 -27.15
N ARG A 177 15.93 -6.89 -28.25
CA ARG A 177 16.51 -6.75 -29.60
C ARG A 177 16.64 -5.29 -30.03
N ILE A 178 15.66 -4.46 -29.66
CA ILE A 178 15.68 -3.03 -29.95
C ILE A 178 16.62 -2.32 -28.99
N LEU A 179 16.58 -2.67 -27.71
CA LEU A 179 17.43 -2.11 -26.67
C LEU A 179 18.93 -2.26 -27.00
N THR A 180 19.35 -3.44 -27.45
CA THR A 180 20.76 -3.66 -27.86
C THR A 180 21.19 -2.68 -28.94
N GLY A 181 20.38 -2.51 -29.99
CA GLY A 181 20.69 -1.56 -31.07
C GLY A 181 20.60 -0.07 -30.66
N GLU A 182 19.90 0.28 -29.57
CA GLU A 182 19.88 1.64 -29.00
C GLU A 182 21.12 1.93 -28.14
N ILE A 183 21.73 0.94 -27.49
CA ILE A 183 22.90 1.09 -26.62
C ILE A 183 24.20 1.14 -27.43
N GLU A 184 24.27 0.49 -28.58
CA GLU A 184 25.44 0.45 -29.46
C GLU A 184 25.67 1.74 -30.27
N LYS A 185 24.73 2.67 -30.24
CA LYS A 185 24.80 4.01 -30.88
C LYS A 185 25.24 5.08 -29.89
#